data_2e9055107dc661d493bce6d0b9f358de
#
_entry.id   2e9055107dc661d493bce6d0b9f358de
#
_cell.length_a   1.000
_cell.length_b   1.000
_cell.length_c   1.000
_cell.angle_alpha   90.00
_cell.angle_beta   90.00
_cell.angle_gamma   90.00
#
_symmetry.space_group_name_H-M   'P 1'
#
loop_
_entity.id
_entity.type
_entity.pdbx_description
1 polymer ?
#
loop_
_entity_poly.entity_id
_entity_poly.type
_entity_poly.pdbx_seq_one_letter_code
_entity_poly.pdbx_strand_id
1 'polypeptide(L)'
;MTRIVLTVITTDITFVRDVAYAGAAAGILGIAIGAYAVRRAAKAVRQCRDMIEGAVGSRGTVDPRAVRDVAIVRYDALNEMSGHLSFSVALLNTVGDGVVVTSINGRGSTRTYAKPVVAGKGETELSPEEAQAVHEARLGTGPLSSESVTPRAQARTPL
;
A
#
# COMPACT_ATOMS: atom_id res chain seq x y z
N MET A 1 37.57 -68.24 -5.21
CA MET A 1 37.73 -66.73 -5.24
C MET A 1 36.80 -66.04 -6.23
N THR A 2 36.62 -66.56 -7.42
CA THR A 2 35.84 -65.91 -8.51
C THR A 2 34.33 -65.68 -8.18
N ARG A 3 33.70 -66.60 -7.44
CA ARG A 3 32.26 -66.41 -7.06
C ARG A 3 31.99 -65.28 -6.09
N ILE A 4 32.90 -65.05 -5.13
CA ILE A 4 32.73 -63.95 -4.15
C ILE A 4 32.84 -62.58 -4.81
N VAL A 5 33.78 -62.41 -5.71
CA VAL A 5 33.99 -61.16 -6.46
C VAL A 5 32.77 -60.82 -7.36
N LEU A 6 32.20 -61.81 -8.02
CA LEU A 6 31.04 -61.71 -8.84
C LEU A 6 29.79 -61.26 -8.03
N THR A 7 29.62 -61.83 -6.83
CA THR A 7 28.48 -61.46 -5.95
C THR A 7 28.61 -60.04 -5.43
N VAL A 8 29.80 -59.58 -5.07
CA VAL A 8 30.04 -58.21 -4.61
C VAL A 8 29.73 -57.20 -5.73
N ILE A 9 30.25 -57.45 -6.95
CA ILE A 9 30.01 -56.56 -8.07
C ILE A 9 28.53 -56.49 -8.45
N THR A 10 27.79 -57.61 -8.43
CA THR A 10 26.35 -57.58 -8.72
C THR A 10 25.54 -56.85 -7.65
N THR A 11 25.92 -56.95 -6.37
CA THR A 11 25.25 -56.22 -5.29
C THR A 11 25.45 -54.71 -5.42
N ASP A 12 26.66 -54.26 -5.76
CA ASP A 12 26.95 -52.83 -5.96
C ASP A 12 26.17 -52.23 -7.14
N ILE A 13 26.06 -52.98 -8.24
CA ILE A 13 25.31 -52.50 -9.43
C ILE A 13 23.81 -52.42 -9.13
N THR A 14 23.22 -53.36 -8.39
CA THR A 14 21.81 -53.34 -8.03
C THR A 14 21.50 -52.20 -7.06
N PHE A 15 22.38 -51.96 -6.09
CA PHE A 15 22.23 -50.84 -5.16
C PHE A 15 22.27 -49.47 -5.87
N VAL A 16 23.24 -49.25 -6.74
CA VAL A 16 23.35 -48.01 -7.52
C VAL A 16 22.11 -47.77 -8.40
N ARG A 17 21.62 -48.84 -9.02
CA ARG A 17 20.39 -48.75 -9.83
C ARG A 17 19.16 -48.39 -8.99
N ASP A 18 19.00 -48.99 -7.83
CA ASP A 18 17.85 -48.78 -6.97
C ASP A 18 17.87 -47.34 -6.37
N VAL A 19 19.04 -46.82 -6.01
CA VAL A 19 19.24 -45.43 -5.59
C VAL A 19 18.92 -44.44 -6.75
N ALA A 20 19.33 -44.80 -7.98
CA ALA A 20 19.01 -43.95 -9.15
C ALA A 20 17.50 -43.90 -9.43
N TYR A 21 16.79 -45.02 -9.34
CA TYR A 21 15.34 -45.04 -9.50
C TYR A 21 14.62 -44.30 -8.38
N ALA A 22 15.05 -44.42 -7.13
CA ALA A 22 14.52 -43.70 -5.99
C ALA A 22 14.71 -42.16 -6.17
N GLY A 23 15.90 -41.75 -6.61
CA GLY A 23 16.19 -40.35 -6.92
C GLY A 23 15.34 -39.80 -8.06
N ALA A 24 15.17 -40.55 -9.13
CA ALA A 24 14.30 -40.17 -10.25
C ALA A 24 12.83 -40.01 -9.82
N ALA A 25 12.31 -40.96 -9.05
CA ALA A 25 10.94 -40.91 -8.53
C ALA A 25 10.72 -39.68 -7.61
N ALA A 26 11.68 -39.44 -6.70
CA ALA A 26 11.62 -38.23 -5.83
C ALA A 26 11.68 -36.95 -6.62
N GLY A 27 12.48 -36.86 -7.68
CA GLY A 27 12.56 -35.70 -8.59
C GLY A 27 11.24 -35.42 -9.31
N ILE A 28 10.61 -36.48 -9.85
CA ILE A 28 9.30 -36.35 -10.54
C ILE A 28 8.23 -35.86 -9.55
N LEU A 29 8.22 -36.44 -8.33
CA LEU A 29 7.28 -36.05 -7.28
C LEU A 29 7.48 -34.56 -6.88
N GLY A 30 8.73 -34.11 -6.75
CA GLY A 30 9.08 -32.73 -6.44
C GLY A 30 8.59 -31.76 -7.51
N ILE A 31 8.76 -32.11 -8.81
CA ILE A 31 8.26 -31.31 -9.93
C ILE A 31 6.74 -31.24 -9.90
N ALA A 32 6.05 -32.34 -9.63
CA ALA A 32 4.59 -32.40 -9.58
C ALA A 32 4.03 -31.51 -8.44
N ILE A 33 4.63 -31.59 -7.24
CA ILE A 33 4.25 -30.75 -6.10
C ILE A 33 4.52 -29.27 -6.40
N GLY A 34 5.68 -28.94 -6.98
CA GLY A 34 6.03 -27.58 -7.38
C GLY A 34 5.03 -27.00 -8.40
N ALA A 35 4.71 -27.78 -9.44
CA ALA A 35 3.74 -27.37 -10.44
C ALA A 35 2.33 -27.17 -9.83
N TYR A 36 1.92 -28.03 -8.92
CA TYR A 36 0.65 -27.89 -8.19
C TYR A 36 0.62 -26.61 -7.33
N ALA A 37 1.70 -26.35 -6.59
CA ALA A 37 1.80 -25.15 -5.75
C ALA A 37 1.74 -23.84 -6.59
N VAL A 38 2.45 -23.80 -7.71
CA VAL A 38 2.42 -22.65 -8.64
C VAL A 38 1.02 -22.45 -9.22
N ARG A 39 0.34 -23.52 -9.65
CA ARG A 39 -1.03 -23.45 -10.17
C ARG A 39 -2.02 -22.96 -9.12
N ARG A 40 -1.84 -23.38 -7.86
CA ARG A 40 -2.69 -22.95 -6.75
C ARG A 40 -2.46 -21.48 -6.42
N ALA A 41 -1.22 -21.02 -6.39
CA ALA A 41 -0.88 -19.61 -6.20
C ALA A 41 -1.43 -18.72 -7.33
N ALA A 42 -1.29 -19.16 -8.57
CA ALA A 42 -1.84 -18.43 -9.72
C ALA A 42 -3.37 -18.32 -9.67
N LYS A 43 -4.07 -19.35 -9.17
CA LYS A 43 -5.53 -19.28 -8.97
C LYS A 43 -5.91 -18.24 -7.91
N ALA A 44 -5.19 -18.20 -6.77
CA ALA A 44 -5.44 -17.23 -5.71
C ALA A 44 -5.25 -15.79 -6.19
N VAL A 45 -4.20 -15.53 -6.97
CA VAL A 45 -3.94 -14.21 -7.56
C VAL A 45 -5.03 -13.81 -8.54
N ARG A 46 -5.51 -14.73 -9.39
CA ARG A 46 -6.63 -14.46 -10.31
C ARG A 46 -7.91 -14.15 -9.56
N GLN A 47 -8.24 -14.90 -8.51
CA GLN A 47 -9.43 -14.64 -7.70
C GLN A 47 -9.38 -13.27 -7.00
N CYS A 48 -8.21 -12.85 -6.49
CA CYS A 48 -8.04 -11.50 -5.95
C CYS A 48 -8.26 -10.44 -7.04
N ARG A 49 -7.71 -10.65 -8.22
CA ARG A 49 -7.89 -9.75 -9.34
C ARG A 49 -9.36 -9.64 -9.77
N ASP A 50 -10.05 -10.76 -9.93
CA ASP A 50 -11.46 -10.80 -10.30
C ASP A 50 -12.35 -10.12 -9.24
N MET A 51 -12.02 -10.26 -7.95
CA MET A 51 -12.72 -9.53 -6.87
C MET A 51 -12.50 -8.02 -6.94
N ILE A 52 -11.27 -7.59 -7.25
CA ILE A 52 -10.96 -6.16 -7.41
C ILE A 52 -11.66 -5.62 -8.66
N GLU A 53 -11.60 -6.32 -9.79
CA GLU A 53 -12.27 -5.92 -11.03
C GLU A 53 -13.80 -5.92 -10.86
N GLY A 54 -14.37 -6.88 -10.15
CA GLY A 54 -15.80 -6.91 -9.81
C GLY A 54 -16.23 -5.78 -8.88
N ALA A 55 -15.41 -5.44 -7.88
CA ALA A 55 -15.67 -4.32 -6.98
C ALA A 55 -15.54 -2.95 -7.67
N VAL A 56 -14.63 -2.83 -8.63
CA VAL A 56 -14.43 -1.62 -9.46
C VAL A 56 -15.50 -1.56 -10.56
N GLY A 57 -15.81 -2.67 -11.22
CA GLY A 57 -16.81 -2.74 -12.30
C GLY A 57 -18.24 -2.50 -11.81
N SER A 58 -18.57 -2.88 -10.56
CA SER A 58 -19.89 -2.64 -9.95
C SER A 58 -20.17 -1.17 -9.61
N ARG A 59 -19.15 -0.30 -9.65
CA ARG A 59 -19.29 1.15 -9.38
C ARG A 59 -19.50 2.03 -10.61
N GLY A 60 -19.81 1.44 -11.77
CA GLY A 60 -19.88 2.18 -13.04
C GLY A 60 -18.49 2.61 -13.52
N THR A 61 -18.39 3.05 -14.76
CA THR A 61 -17.17 3.70 -15.27
C THR A 61 -16.92 4.97 -14.45
N VAL A 62 -16.03 4.85 -13.43
CA VAL A 62 -15.67 6.00 -12.61
C VAL A 62 -14.92 6.96 -13.52
N ASP A 63 -15.49 8.15 -13.73
CA ASP A 63 -14.79 9.22 -14.42
C ASP A 63 -13.48 9.50 -13.65
N PRO A 64 -12.30 9.32 -14.28
CA PRO A 64 -11.03 9.57 -13.61
C PRO A 64 -10.85 11.04 -13.18
N ARG A 65 -11.67 11.93 -13.72
CA ARG A 65 -11.69 13.35 -13.34
C ARG A 65 -12.62 13.66 -12.17
N ALA A 66 -13.51 12.73 -11.81
CA ALA A 66 -14.40 12.95 -10.68
C ALA A 66 -13.61 13.00 -9.38
N VAL A 67 -13.92 13.97 -8.52
CA VAL A 67 -13.39 14.05 -7.16
C VAL A 67 -13.90 12.84 -6.39
N ARG A 68 -12.97 12.05 -5.83
CA ARG A 68 -13.25 10.80 -5.17
C ARG A 68 -12.54 10.66 -3.83
N ASP A 69 -11.32 11.14 -3.78
CA ASP A 69 -10.44 10.98 -2.64
C ASP A 69 -10.48 12.28 -1.83
N VAL A 70 -10.99 12.19 -0.61
CA VAL A 70 -11.22 13.36 0.26
C VAL A 70 -10.63 13.07 1.63
N ALA A 71 -9.88 14.02 2.17
CA ALA A 71 -9.44 13.99 3.56
C ALA A 71 -9.49 15.39 4.18
N ILE A 72 -9.64 15.44 5.50
CA ILE A 72 -9.66 16.66 6.28
C ILE A 72 -8.71 16.54 7.46
N VAL A 73 -7.82 17.51 7.60
CA VAL A 73 -6.93 17.66 8.76
C VAL A 73 -7.37 18.89 9.53
N ARG A 74 -7.64 18.74 10.82
CA ARG A 74 -8.04 19.84 11.73
C ARG A 74 -6.91 20.12 12.71
N TYR A 75 -6.63 21.39 12.93
CA TYR A 75 -5.50 21.82 13.76
C TYR A 75 -5.73 23.19 14.41
N ASP A 76 -4.90 23.53 15.35
CA ASP A 76 -4.85 24.85 15.97
C ASP A 76 -3.74 25.67 15.30
N ALA A 77 -4.10 26.57 14.41
CA ALA A 77 -3.15 27.40 13.67
C ALA A 77 -2.50 28.48 14.56
N LEU A 78 -3.14 28.84 15.68
CA LEU A 78 -2.67 29.85 16.63
C LEU A 78 -2.66 29.26 18.04
N ASN A 79 -1.53 29.36 18.73
CA ASN A 79 -1.31 28.80 20.09
C ASN A 79 -2.31 29.31 21.15
N GLU A 80 -3.04 30.38 20.87
CA GLU A 80 -3.96 31.01 21.82
C GLU A 80 -5.44 30.65 21.60
N MET A 81 -5.73 29.84 20.57
CA MET A 81 -7.08 29.40 20.24
C MET A 81 -7.13 27.88 20.20
N SER A 82 -7.63 27.28 21.25
CA SER A 82 -7.90 25.86 21.32
C SER A 82 -9.25 25.53 20.67
N GLY A 83 -9.38 24.34 20.11
CA GLY A 83 -10.65 23.84 19.59
C GLY A 83 -10.58 23.33 18.15
N HIS A 84 -9.39 23.23 17.56
CA HIS A 84 -9.18 22.70 16.20
C HIS A 84 -10.14 23.31 15.17
N LEU A 85 -10.29 24.64 15.21
CA LEU A 85 -11.20 25.38 14.33
C LEU A 85 -10.61 25.63 12.96
N SER A 86 -9.29 25.55 12.81
CA SER A 86 -8.62 25.61 11.52
C SER A 86 -8.60 24.22 10.86
N PHE A 87 -8.67 24.16 9.55
CA PHE A 87 -8.67 22.90 8.83
C PHE A 87 -8.05 23.04 7.42
N SER A 88 -7.55 21.93 6.90
CA SER A 88 -7.17 21.76 5.50
C SER A 88 -7.92 20.55 4.93
N VAL A 89 -8.59 20.75 3.80
CA VAL A 89 -9.33 19.70 3.08
C VAL A 89 -8.70 19.49 1.73
N ALA A 90 -8.32 18.24 1.43
CA ALA A 90 -7.90 17.83 0.10
C ALA A 90 -9.07 17.16 -0.63
N LEU A 91 -9.28 17.56 -1.88
CA LEU A 91 -10.29 17.05 -2.79
C LEU A 91 -9.57 16.61 -4.06
N LEU A 92 -9.37 15.32 -4.25
CA LEU A 92 -8.55 14.76 -5.32
C LEU A 92 -9.34 13.78 -6.17
N ASN A 93 -8.95 13.68 -7.43
CA ASN A 93 -9.40 12.62 -8.33
C ASN A 93 -8.49 11.37 -8.20
N THR A 94 -8.78 10.33 -8.98
CA THR A 94 -8.01 9.06 -8.94
C THR A 94 -6.55 9.21 -9.41
N VAL A 95 -6.22 10.26 -10.14
CA VAL A 95 -4.86 10.54 -10.63
C VAL A 95 -4.06 11.33 -9.58
N GLY A 96 -4.75 11.92 -8.61
CA GLY A 96 -4.17 12.78 -7.59
C GLY A 96 -4.20 14.26 -7.96
N ASP A 97 -4.98 14.65 -8.98
CA ASP A 97 -5.21 16.03 -9.33
C ASP A 97 -6.41 16.58 -8.57
N GLY A 98 -6.36 17.84 -8.23
CA GLY A 98 -7.45 18.47 -7.51
C GLY A 98 -7.05 19.77 -6.81
N VAL A 99 -7.58 19.97 -5.61
CA VAL A 99 -7.39 21.18 -4.84
C VAL A 99 -7.28 20.86 -3.35
N VAL A 100 -6.42 21.58 -2.66
CA VAL A 100 -6.43 21.65 -1.19
C VAL A 100 -6.96 23.00 -0.77
N VAL A 101 -7.97 23.00 0.11
CA VAL A 101 -8.60 24.19 0.67
C VAL A 101 -8.27 24.28 2.14
N THR A 102 -7.69 25.39 2.55
CA THR A 102 -7.26 25.64 3.93
C THR A 102 -8.04 26.82 4.49
N SER A 103 -8.62 26.64 5.66
CA SER A 103 -9.28 27.70 6.43
C SER A 103 -8.57 27.88 7.76
N ILE A 104 -8.03 29.06 7.97
CA ILE A 104 -7.32 29.44 9.20
C ILE A 104 -8.23 30.35 10.02
N ASN A 105 -8.63 29.90 11.18
CA ASN A 105 -9.44 30.68 12.10
C ASN A 105 -8.54 31.58 12.97
N GLY A 106 -8.75 32.88 12.92
CA GLY A 106 -8.06 33.87 13.73
C GLY A 106 -9.01 34.63 14.65
N ARG A 107 -8.50 35.38 15.62
CA ARG A 107 -9.28 36.09 16.65
C ARG A 107 -10.33 37.07 16.10
N GLY A 108 -10.13 37.62 14.94
CA GLY A 108 -11.04 38.65 14.36
C GLY A 108 -11.49 38.35 12.94
N SER A 109 -10.90 37.39 12.29
CA SER A 109 -11.22 37.01 10.91
C SER A 109 -10.77 35.61 10.59
N THR A 110 -11.51 34.94 9.72
CA THR A 110 -11.13 33.66 9.12
C THR A 110 -10.60 33.92 7.73
N ARG A 111 -9.49 33.27 7.38
CA ARG A 111 -8.90 33.35 6.03
C ARG A 111 -8.97 31.99 5.39
N THR A 112 -9.42 31.95 4.13
CA THR A 112 -9.51 30.72 3.35
C THR A 112 -8.64 30.83 2.09
N TYR A 113 -7.89 29.82 1.82
CA TYR A 113 -6.99 29.68 0.66
C TYR A 113 -7.31 28.39 -0.08
N ALA A 114 -7.09 28.40 -1.38
CA ALA A 114 -7.18 27.21 -2.21
C ALA A 114 -5.90 27.11 -3.04
N LYS A 115 -5.26 25.94 -3.02
CA LYS A 115 -4.04 25.65 -3.78
C LYS A 115 -4.29 24.48 -4.71
N PRO A 116 -3.92 24.54 -5.99
CA PRO A 116 -4.04 23.43 -6.91
C PRO A 116 -3.04 22.32 -6.57
N VAL A 117 -3.47 21.08 -6.78
CA VAL A 117 -2.68 19.85 -6.60
C VAL A 117 -2.67 19.10 -7.91
N VAL A 118 -1.47 18.70 -8.36
CA VAL A 118 -1.25 17.93 -9.59
C VAL A 118 -0.44 16.67 -9.24
N ALA A 119 -0.95 15.53 -9.61
CA ALA A 119 -0.34 14.23 -9.32
C ALA A 119 0.03 14.04 -7.82
N GLY A 120 -0.77 14.60 -6.93
CA GLY A 120 -0.56 14.55 -5.48
C GLY A 120 0.53 15.48 -4.94
N LYS A 121 0.92 16.50 -5.71
CA LYS A 121 1.86 17.55 -5.30
C LYS A 121 1.24 18.92 -5.50
N GLY A 122 1.45 19.82 -4.54
CA GLY A 122 1.02 21.21 -4.74
C GLY A 122 1.82 21.90 -5.85
N GLU A 123 1.15 22.68 -6.69
CA GLU A 123 1.86 23.57 -7.63
C GLU A 123 2.63 24.67 -6.90
N THR A 124 2.15 25.05 -5.72
CA THR A 124 2.85 25.91 -4.78
C THR A 124 3.22 25.14 -3.52
N GLU A 125 4.15 25.66 -2.73
CA GLU A 125 4.54 25.04 -1.47
C GLU A 125 3.33 24.84 -0.56
N LEU A 126 3.11 23.61 -0.14
CA LEU A 126 2.06 23.24 0.81
C LEU A 126 2.55 23.38 2.24
N SER A 127 1.68 23.82 3.15
CA SER A 127 1.95 23.72 4.57
C SER A 127 2.00 22.24 5.01
N PRO A 128 2.58 21.93 6.19
CA PRO A 128 2.60 20.55 6.71
C PRO A 128 1.19 19.93 6.79
N GLU A 129 0.19 20.70 7.20
CA GLU A 129 -1.20 20.26 7.36
C GLU A 129 -1.87 20.06 5.99
N GLU A 130 -1.57 20.92 5.01
CA GLU A 130 -2.03 20.76 3.63
C GLU A 130 -1.42 19.53 2.98
N ALA A 131 -0.11 19.32 3.16
CA ALA A 131 0.58 18.14 2.66
C ALA A 131 0.05 16.85 3.30
N GLN A 132 -0.26 16.88 4.59
CA GLN A 132 -0.88 15.77 5.30
C GLN A 132 -2.28 15.48 4.74
N ALA A 133 -3.12 16.48 4.53
CA ALA A 133 -4.45 16.30 3.95
C ALA A 133 -4.39 15.65 2.55
N VAL A 134 -3.47 16.09 1.70
CA VAL A 134 -3.23 15.49 0.38
C VAL A 134 -2.76 14.04 0.50
N HIS A 135 -1.87 13.74 1.44
CA HIS A 135 -1.37 12.40 1.68
C HIS A 135 -2.47 11.44 2.16
N GLU A 136 -3.28 11.87 3.12
CA GLU A 136 -4.39 11.08 3.66
C GLU A 136 -5.50 10.84 2.63
N ALA A 137 -5.82 11.84 1.82
CA ALA A 137 -6.75 11.68 0.71
C ALA A 137 -6.28 10.58 -0.26
N ARG A 138 -5.00 10.59 -0.63
CA ARG A 138 -4.42 9.56 -1.52
C ARG A 138 -4.40 8.16 -0.93
N LEU A 139 -4.27 8.04 0.38
CA LEU A 139 -4.35 6.75 1.09
C LEU A 139 -5.80 6.24 1.21
N GLY A 140 -6.80 7.08 0.94
CA GLY A 140 -8.20 6.71 1.08
C GLY A 140 -8.64 6.51 2.54
N THR A 141 -7.94 7.11 3.50
CA THR A 141 -8.26 7.02 4.95
C THR A 141 -9.55 7.74 5.31
N GLY A 142 -10.11 8.52 4.37
CA GLY A 142 -11.42 9.14 4.48
C GLY A 142 -11.42 10.43 5.32
N PRO A 143 -12.60 11.10 5.45
CA PRO A 143 -12.69 12.42 6.06
C PRO A 143 -12.60 12.44 7.59
N LEU A 144 -12.37 11.30 8.25
CA LEU A 144 -12.50 11.16 9.71
C LEU A 144 -11.23 10.66 10.41
N SER A 145 -10.06 10.74 9.80
CA SER A 145 -8.81 10.50 10.53
C SER A 145 -8.54 11.68 11.49
N SER A 146 -9.19 11.65 12.65
CA SER A 146 -8.92 12.57 13.76
C SER A 146 -7.69 12.12 14.54
N GLU A 147 -6.56 11.96 13.89
CA GLU A 147 -5.30 11.86 14.60
C GLU A 147 -4.76 13.29 14.73
N SER A 148 -4.94 13.83 15.94
CA SER A 148 -4.43 15.14 16.32
C SER A 148 -2.93 15.21 16.07
N VAL A 149 -2.52 16.10 15.16
CA VAL A 149 -1.11 16.49 15.03
C VAL A 149 -0.66 17.03 16.39
N THR A 150 0.15 16.26 17.08
CA THR A 150 0.82 16.71 18.31
C THR A 150 1.65 17.94 17.96
N PRO A 151 1.47 19.08 18.63
CA PRO A 151 2.25 20.27 18.33
C PRO A 151 3.73 19.94 18.48
N ARG A 152 4.49 20.20 17.42
CA ARG A 152 5.95 20.05 17.44
C ARG A 152 6.50 20.95 18.54
N ALA A 153 6.98 20.34 19.61
CA ALA A 153 7.66 21.06 20.68
C ALA A 153 8.75 21.94 20.07
N GLN A 154 8.59 23.25 20.19
CA GLN A 154 9.62 24.22 19.81
C GLN A 154 10.87 23.86 20.59
N ALA A 155 11.93 23.49 19.88
CA ALA A 155 13.25 23.36 20.47
C ALA A 155 13.60 24.70 21.12
N ARG A 156 13.51 24.77 22.45
CA ARG A 156 14.07 25.85 23.22
C ARG A 156 15.58 25.81 23.02
N THR A 157 16.10 26.78 22.31
CA THR A 157 17.52 27.08 22.31
C THR A 157 17.85 27.56 23.72
N PRO A 158 18.77 26.91 24.48
CA PRO A 158 19.25 27.47 25.73
C PRO A 158 20.19 28.63 25.43
N LEU A 159 19.98 29.74 26.17
CA LEU A 159 20.91 30.88 26.26
C LEU A 159 22.18 30.46 26.95
#